data_f85ff629994aab8bc1ee5b46cad372e4
#
_entry.id   f85ff629994aab8bc1ee5b46cad372e4
#
_cell.length_a   1.000
_cell.length_b   1.000
_cell.length_c   1.000
_cell.angle_alpha   90.00
_cell.angle_beta   90.00
_cell.angle_gamma   90.00
#
_symmetry.space_group_name_H-M   'P 1'
#
loop_
_entity.id
_entity.type
_entity.pdbx_description
1 polymer ?
#
loop_
_entity_poly.entity_id
_entity_poly.type
_entity_poly.pdbx_seq_one_letter_code
_entity_poly.pdbx_strand_id
1 'polypeptide(L)'
;MEFIIPTLKLAYGRENAVFNQQIADACPVEIRPGPARIRKIINHIRQNDLVPCLIATSKGYYVAESEEELKDYEDSLRGRAEAIMGVCESIERQRKLRYGGPFQGRLF
;
A
#
# COMPACT_ATOMS: atom_id res chain seq x y z
N MET A 1 -13.93 0.40 10.50
CA MET A 1 -13.66 1.62 9.74
C MET A 1 -14.24 2.88 10.34
N GLU A 2 -15.27 2.77 11.13
CA GLU A 2 -15.86 3.98 11.70
C GLU A 2 -14.91 4.73 12.64
N PHE A 3 -13.89 4.06 13.18
CA PHE A 3 -12.89 4.71 14.03
C PHE A 3 -11.65 5.11 13.24
N ILE A 4 -11.33 4.35 12.19
CA ILE A 4 -10.10 4.53 11.43
C ILE A 4 -10.20 5.67 10.43
N ILE A 5 -11.30 5.75 9.68
CA ILE A 5 -11.48 6.79 8.67
C ILE A 5 -11.44 8.19 9.30
N PRO A 6 -12.15 8.46 10.41
CA PRO A 6 -12.04 9.80 11.02
C PRO A 6 -10.64 10.14 11.48
N THR A 7 -9.91 9.15 12.03
CA THR A 7 -8.52 9.36 12.47
C THR A 7 -7.64 9.76 11.30
N LEU A 8 -7.79 9.08 10.16
CA LEU A 8 -7.01 9.39 8.97
C LEU A 8 -7.35 10.75 8.40
N LYS A 9 -8.63 11.11 8.39
CA LYS A 9 -9.06 12.40 7.86
C LYS A 9 -8.51 13.58 8.64
N LEU A 10 -8.23 13.38 9.92
CA LEU A 10 -7.64 14.42 10.76
C LEU A 10 -6.13 14.53 10.58
N ALA A 11 -5.51 13.54 9.96
CA ALA A 11 -4.06 13.53 9.75
C ALA A 11 -3.70 14.31 8.49
N TYR A 12 -3.97 15.61 8.50
CA TYR A 12 -3.72 16.48 7.37
C TYR A 12 -2.28 16.99 7.41
N GLY A 13 -1.52 16.69 6.35
CA GLY A 13 -0.13 17.09 6.24
C GLY A 13 0.83 16.10 6.89
N ARG A 14 2.06 16.11 6.37
CA ARG A 14 3.10 15.17 6.83
C ARG A 14 3.38 15.28 8.32
N GLU A 15 3.28 16.48 8.86
CA GLU A 15 3.56 16.72 10.28
C GLU A 15 2.55 16.05 11.20
N ASN A 16 1.38 15.76 10.67
CA ASN A 16 0.30 15.13 11.43
C ASN A 16 0.12 13.66 11.08
N ALA A 17 1.12 13.05 10.44
CA ALA A 17 1.04 11.64 10.06
C ALA A 17 0.79 10.76 11.28
N VAL A 18 -0.04 9.73 11.10
CA VAL A 18 -0.37 8.78 12.16
C VAL A 18 0.21 7.42 11.82
N PHE A 19 0.65 6.71 12.85
CA PHE A 19 1.23 5.38 12.71
C PHE A 19 0.20 4.31 13.03
N ASN A 20 0.54 3.07 12.70
CA ASN A 20 -0.34 1.93 12.97
C ASN A 20 -0.82 1.89 14.42
N GLN A 21 0.06 2.18 15.37
CA GLN A 21 -0.31 2.14 16.79
C GLN A 21 -1.38 3.19 17.13
N GLN A 22 -1.23 4.39 16.57
CA GLN A 22 -2.20 5.45 16.79
C GLN A 22 -3.57 5.09 16.21
N ILE A 23 -3.56 4.43 15.06
CA ILE A 23 -4.80 3.97 14.43
C ILE A 23 -5.44 2.87 15.29
N ALA A 24 -4.64 1.93 15.77
CA ALA A 24 -5.13 0.87 16.64
C ALA A 24 -5.72 1.47 17.93
N ASP A 25 -5.04 2.45 18.52
CA ASP A 25 -5.49 3.08 19.74
C ASP A 25 -6.79 3.86 19.58
N ALA A 26 -7.12 4.25 18.35
CA ALA A 26 -8.38 4.92 18.07
C ALA A 26 -9.57 3.95 18.09
N CYS A 27 -9.30 2.65 18.07
CA CYS A 27 -10.34 1.62 18.09
C CYS A 27 -10.58 1.12 19.51
N PRO A 28 -11.83 0.73 19.85
CA PRO A 28 -12.09 0.11 21.13
C PRO A 28 -11.23 -1.13 21.35
N VAL A 29 -10.85 -1.37 22.61
CA VAL A 29 -9.94 -2.48 22.96
C VAL A 29 -10.46 -3.81 22.41
N GLU A 30 -11.77 -4.03 22.44
CA GLU A 30 -12.38 -5.29 22.05
C GLU A 30 -12.21 -5.61 20.55
N ILE A 31 -12.03 -4.59 19.72
CA ILE A 31 -11.93 -4.78 18.29
C ILE A 31 -10.64 -4.19 17.69
N ARG A 32 -9.64 -3.96 18.54
CA ARG A 32 -8.40 -3.31 18.14
C ARG A 32 -7.60 -4.23 17.21
N PRO A 33 -7.32 -3.79 15.96
CA PRO A 33 -6.60 -4.63 15.00
C PRO A 33 -5.10 -4.60 15.24
N GLY A 34 -4.42 -5.69 14.81
CA GLY A 34 -2.97 -5.72 14.78
C GLY A 34 -2.41 -5.01 13.55
N PRO A 35 -1.07 -4.85 13.48
CA PRO A 35 -0.43 -4.09 12.39
C PRO A 35 -0.74 -4.63 10.99
N ALA A 36 -0.73 -5.95 10.81
CA ALA A 36 -1.00 -6.53 9.50
C ALA A 36 -2.42 -6.24 9.04
N ARG A 37 -3.37 -6.29 9.96
CA ARG A 37 -4.77 -6.02 9.63
C ARG A 37 -4.96 -4.54 9.31
N ILE A 38 -4.26 -3.66 10.03
CA ILE A 38 -4.31 -2.24 9.75
C ILE A 38 -3.83 -1.96 8.34
N ARG A 39 -2.71 -2.57 7.92
CA ARG A 39 -2.19 -2.37 6.56
C ARG A 39 -3.21 -2.81 5.50
N LYS A 40 -3.92 -3.90 5.74
CA LYS A 40 -4.97 -4.34 4.81
C LYS A 40 -6.13 -3.36 4.75
N ILE A 41 -6.53 -2.83 5.90
CA ILE A 41 -7.60 -1.83 5.97
C ILE A 41 -7.18 -0.57 5.24
N ILE A 42 -5.94 -0.11 5.46
CA ILE A 42 -5.41 1.08 4.78
C ILE A 42 -5.40 0.88 3.26
N ASN A 43 -4.97 -0.29 2.79
CA ASN A 43 -4.98 -0.56 1.36
C ASN A 43 -6.40 -0.53 0.79
N HIS A 44 -7.36 -1.07 1.51
CA HIS A 44 -8.76 -1.03 1.09
C HIS A 44 -9.26 0.41 1.01
N ILE A 45 -8.94 1.22 2.00
CA ILE A 45 -9.33 2.63 2.05
C ILE A 45 -8.75 3.37 0.85
N ARG A 46 -7.48 3.13 0.55
CA ARG A 46 -6.79 3.80 -0.56
C ARG A 46 -7.37 3.40 -1.92
N GLN A 47 -7.64 2.11 -2.10
CA GLN A 47 -8.13 1.60 -3.38
C GLN A 47 -9.58 1.97 -3.65
N ASN A 48 -10.32 2.30 -2.62
CA ASN A 48 -11.74 2.63 -2.75
C ASN A 48 -12.03 4.11 -2.47
N ASP A 49 -11.00 4.93 -2.39
CA ASP A 49 -11.13 6.38 -2.23
C ASP A 49 -11.94 6.79 -1.01
N LEU A 50 -11.89 5.98 0.05
CA LEU A 50 -12.63 6.26 1.27
C LEU A 50 -12.06 7.43 2.07
N VAL A 51 -10.75 7.66 1.92
CA VAL A 51 -10.08 8.87 2.43
C VAL A 51 -9.28 9.41 1.26
N PRO A 52 -9.80 10.39 0.52
CA PRO A 52 -9.11 10.93 -0.65
C PRO A 52 -7.75 11.52 -0.30
N CYS A 53 -6.79 11.34 -1.20
CA CYS A 53 -5.46 11.93 -1.10
C CYS A 53 -4.63 11.38 0.07
N LEU A 54 -4.91 10.16 0.49
CA LEU A 54 -4.18 9.51 1.59
C LEU A 54 -2.83 9.00 1.10
N ILE A 55 -1.75 9.44 1.76
CA ILE A 55 -0.39 9.01 1.48
C ILE A 55 0.06 8.06 2.59
N ALA A 56 0.66 6.94 2.19
CA ALA A 56 1.19 5.96 3.12
C ALA A 56 2.70 5.87 2.95
N THR A 57 3.45 6.12 4.02
CA THR A 57 4.92 6.07 4.00
C THR A 57 5.42 5.29 5.21
N SER A 58 6.74 5.06 5.24
CA SER A 58 7.36 4.42 6.40
C SER A 58 7.22 5.29 7.66
N LYS A 59 6.87 6.56 7.49
CA LYS A 59 6.70 7.50 8.60
C LYS A 59 5.24 7.74 8.95
N GLY A 60 4.35 6.88 8.46
CA GLY A 60 2.93 6.95 8.80
C GLY A 60 2.04 7.32 7.64
N TYR A 61 0.78 7.56 7.96
CA TYR A 61 -0.26 7.87 6.99
C TYR A 61 -0.76 9.30 7.19
N TYR A 62 -0.98 10.03 6.10
CA TYR A 62 -1.49 11.39 6.18
C TYR A 62 -2.18 11.80 4.89
N VAL A 63 -3.03 12.81 4.98
CA VAL A 63 -3.70 13.39 3.82
C VAL A 63 -2.78 14.46 3.23
N ALA A 64 -2.57 14.43 1.92
CA ALA A 64 -1.68 15.37 1.25
C ALA A 64 -2.18 16.79 1.34
N GLU A 65 -1.23 17.75 1.41
CA GLU A 65 -1.54 19.18 1.46
C GLU A 65 -1.46 19.83 0.09
N SER A 66 -0.89 19.17 -0.91
CA SER A 66 -0.68 19.79 -2.22
C SER A 66 -0.75 18.76 -3.34
N GLU A 67 -1.00 19.25 -4.54
CA GLU A 67 -0.98 18.40 -5.72
C GLU A 67 0.43 17.88 -5.98
N GLU A 68 1.45 18.67 -5.68
CA GLU A 68 2.84 18.28 -5.87
C GLU A 68 3.17 17.04 -5.01
N GLU A 69 2.74 17.04 -3.76
CA GLU A 69 2.92 15.89 -2.88
C GLU A 69 2.30 14.63 -3.47
N LEU A 70 1.09 14.78 -4.00
CA LEU A 70 0.38 13.64 -4.60
C LEU A 70 1.09 13.15 -5.85
N LYS A 71 1.58 14.07 -6.67
CA LYS A 71 2.29 13.70 -7.90
C LYS A 71 3.58 12.95 -7.57
N ASP A 72 4.33 13.44 -6.59
CA ASP A 72 5.55 12.78 -6.15
C ASP A 72 5.26 11.38 -5.61
N TYR A 73 4.17 11.24 -4.87
CA TYR A 73 3.77 9.94 -4.34
C TYR A 73 3.36 8.99 -5.45
N GLU A 74 2.61 9.49 -6.43
CA GLU A 74 2.19 8.72 -7.59
C GLU A 74 3.41 8.20 -8.36
N ASP A 75 4.38 9.09 -8.59
CA ASP A 75 5.61 8.71 -9.30
C ASP A 75 6.39 7.65 -8.52
N SER A 76 6.46 7.78 -7.22
CA SER A 76 7.12 6.81 -6.36
C SER A 76 6.45 5.44 -6.42
N LEU A 77 5.12 5.42 -6.39
CA LEU A 77 4.36 4.18 -6.50
C LEU A 77 4.59 3.52 -7.86
N ARG A 78 4.57 4.33 -8.93
CA ARG A 78 4.78 3.82 -10.28
C ARG A 78 6.18 3.23 -10.43
N GLY A 79 7.19 3.90 -9.88
CA GLY A 79 8.56 3.38 -9.92
C GLY A 79 8.71 2.05 -9.20
N ARG A 80 8.07 1.91 -8.04
CA ARG A 80 8.11 0.65 -7.30
C ARG A 80 7.37 -0.46 -8.05
N ALA A 81 6.25 -0.12 -8.69
CA ALA A 81 5.50 -1.10 -9.47
C ALA A 81 6.32 -1.59 -10.64
N GLU A 82 7.02 -0.69 -11.33
CA GLU A 82 7.89 -1.05 -12.46
C GLU A 82 9.03 -1.96 -12.01
N ALA A 83 9.62 -1.66 -10.85
CA ALA A 83 10.69 -2.49 -10.31
C ALA A 83 10.19 -3.90 -9.99
N ILE A 84 9.00 -4.00 -9.41
CA ILE A 84 8.40 -5.29 -9.10
C ILE A 84 8.09 -6.05 -10.38
N MET A 85 7.56 -5.37 -11.39
CA MET A 85 7.28 -6.00 -12.69
C MET A 85 8.56 -6.50 -13.36
N GLY A 86 9.66 -5.76 -13.22
CA GLY A 86 10.95 -6.20 -13.74
C GLY A 86 11.39 -7.52 -13.13
N VAL A 87 11.23 -7.68 -11.82
CA VAL A 87 11.55 -8.93 -11.15
C VAL A 87 10.61 -10.04 -11.63
N CYS A 88 9.34 -9.74 -11.75
CA CYS A 88 8.34 -10.71 -12.23
C CYS A 88 8.72 -11.24 -13.62
N GLU A 89 9.09 -10.34 -14.52
CA GLU A 89 9.49 -10.72 -15.88
C GLU A 89 10.76 -11.57 -15.88
N SER A 90 11.70 -11.25 -15.00
CA SER A 90 12.92 -12.04 -14.86
C SER A 90 12.60 -13.46 -14.39
N ILE A 91 11.75 -13.59 -13.39
CA ILE A 91 11.33 -14.90 -12.87
C ILE A 91 10.59 -15.69 -13.96
N GLU A 92 9.75 -15.01 -14.72
CA GLU A 92 9.04 -15.66 -15.82
C GLU A 92 10.02 -16.25 -16.85
N ARG A 93 11.03 -15.48 -17.23
CA ARG A 93 12.06 -15.96 -18.17
C ARG A 93 12.79 -17.18 -17.60
N GLN A 94 13.16 -17.12 -16.32
CA GLN A 94 13.84 -18.22 -15.65
C GLN A 94 12.98 -19.48 -15.61
N ARG A 95 11.70 -19.30 -15.30
CA ARG A 95 10.77 -20.42 -15.24
C ARG A 95 10.63 -21.08 -16.60
N LYS A 96 10.49 -20.29 -17.66
CA LYS A 96 10.34 -20.82 -19.01
C LYS A 96 11.60 -21.53 -19.48
N LEU A 97 12.77 -20.97 -19.17
CA LEU A 97 14.03 -21.60 -19.54
C LEU A 97 14.25 -22.92 -18.82
N ARG A 98 13.84 -23.00 -17.56
CA ARG A 98 14.11 -24.20 -16.78
C ARG A 98 13.05 -25.27 -16.92
N TYR A 99 11.79 -24.90 -17.02
CA TYR A 99 10.67 -25.84 -16.98
C TYR A 99 9.81 -25.83 -18.22
N GLY A 100 9.94 -24.84 -19.08
CA GLY A 100 9.11 -24.71 -20.25
C GLY A 100 9.30 -25.77 -21.27
N GLY A 101 10.52 -26.24 -21.41
CA GLY A 101 10.85 -27.23 -22.39
C GLY A 101 10.57 -26.76 -23.80
N PRO A 102 11.08 -27.50 -24.79
CA PRO A 102 10.85 -27.13 -26.17
C PRO A 102 9.44 -27.36 -26.62
N PHE A 103 8.76 -28.04 -25.82
CA PHE A 103 7.45 -28.35 -26.10
C PHE A 103 6.52 -27.77 -25.13
N GLN A 104 6.94 -27.28 -24.32
CA GLN A 104 6.30 -26.70 -23.37
C GLN A 104 5.17 -27.22 -23.00
N GLY A 105 5.46 -28.14 -23.43
CA GLY A 105 4.60 -28.57 -23.07
C GLY A 105 4.91 -29.36 -22.39
N ARG A 106 5.72 -29.46 -22.59
CA ARG A 106 6.12 -29.94 -22.34
C ARG A 106 6.59 -30.27 -21.81
N LEU A 107 7.14 -30.67 -21.70
CA LEU A 107 7.77 -31.00 -21.35
C LEU A 107 8.02 -31.10 -20.61
N PHE A 108 8.10 -31.37 -20.49
CA PHE A 108 8.46 -31.44 -20.04
C PHE A 108 8.17 -31.61 -19.74
#